data_454ad81c149e5f6afebda8235c0eef3f
#
_entry.id   454ad81c149e5f6afebda8235c0eef3f
#
_cell.length_a   1.000
_cell.length_b   1.000
_cell.length_c   1.000
_cell.angle_alpha   90.00
_cell.angle_beta   90.00
_cell.angle_gamma   90.00
#
_symmetry.space_group_name_H-M   'P 1'
#
loop_
_entity.id
_entity.type
_entity.pdbx_description
1 polymer ?
#
loop_
_entity_poly.entity_id
_entity_poly.type
_entity_poly.pdbx_seq_one_letter_code
_entity_poly.pdbx_strand_id
1 'polypeptide(L)'
;MANKYEELIYAFEKKLRKLITKYKSLQEQNAVLTVELERKQTDLMEAHKEILELRKNYDHLRMANNLSGSDTEKTESQKQIAKMVREIDKCIALLDE
;
A
#
# COMPACT_ATOMS: atom_id res chain seq x y z
N MET A 1 23.00 -4.75 -55.91
CA MET A 1 22.46 -5.91 -55.17
C MET A 1 22.90 -5.85 -53.71
N ALA A 2 21.95 -5.89 -52.81
CA ALA A 2 22.30 -6.01 -51.42
C ALA A 2 22.88 -7.39 -51.17
N ASN A 3 24.02 -7.42 -50.50
CA ASN A 3 24.70 -8.63 -50.10
C ASN A 3 23.91 -9.29 -48.97
N LYS A 4 23.92 -10.59 -48.93
CA LYS A 4 23.28 -11.39 -47.88
C LYS A 4 23.74 -10.96 -46.47
N TYR A 5 24.99 -10.57 -46.33
CA TYR A 5 25.56 -10.06 -45.08
C TYR A 5 25.00 -8.68 -44.70
N GLU A 6 24.76 -7.82 -45.66
CA GLU A 6 24.18 -6.50 -45.45
C GLU A 6 22.74 -6.61 -44.96
N GLU A 7 21.98 -7.57 -45.51
CA GLU A 7 20.61 -7.84 -45.07
C GLU A 7 20.58 -8.35 -43.61
N LEU A 8 21.53 -9.23 -43.26
CA LEU A 8 21.68 -9.76 -41.91
C LEU A 8 22.05 -8.66 -40.92
N ILE A 9 22.97 -7.79 -41.29
CA ILE A 9 23.39 -6.63 -40.47
C ILE A 9 22.22 -5.69 -40.25
N TYR A 10 21.46 -5.38 -41.31
CA TYR A 10 20.29 -4.53 -41.20
C TYR A 10 19.22 -5.12 -40.27
N ALA A 11 18.95 -6.42 -40.41
CA ALA A 11 18.00 -7.11 -39.55
C ALA A 11 18.46 -7.14 -38.10
N PHE A 12 19.75 -7.35 -37.86
CA PHE A 12 20.36 -7.33 -36.53
C PHE A 12 20.26 -5.93 -35.89
N GLU A 13 20.59 -4.89 -36.65
CA GLU A 13 20.49 -3.50 -36.17
C GLU A 13 19.06 -3.15 -35.77
N LYS A 14 18.08 -3.59 -36.59
CA LYS A 14 16.66 -3.35 -36.32
C LYS A 14 16.24 -4.04 -35.02
N LYS A 15 16.66 -5.28 -34.80
CA LYS A 15 16.38 -6.03 -33.57
C LYS A 15 17.05 -5.37 -32.34
N LEU A 16 18.28 -4.91 -32.53
CA LEU A 16 19.03 -4.22 -31.47
C LEU A 16 18.34 -2.92 -31.07
N ARG A 17 17.86 -2.15 -32.02
CA ARG A 17 17.10 -0.90 -31.74
C ARG A 17 15.82 -1.19 -30.96
N LYS A 18 15.10 -2.25 -31.33
CA LYS A 18 13.90 -2.69 -30.61
C LYS A 18 14.23 -3.08 -29.18
N LEU A 19 15.31 -3.80 -28.99
CA LEU A 19 15.78 -4.20 -27.67
C LEU A 19 16.13 -3.00 -26.79
N ILE A 20 16.84 -2.03 -27.36
CA ILE A 20 17.21 -0.79 -26.66
C ILE A 20 15.94 0.00 -26.26
N THR A 21 14.98 0.10 -27.16
CA THR A 21 13.71 0.78 -26.90
C THR A 21 12.94 0.10 -25.76
N LYS A 22 12.87 -1.22 -25.79
CA LYS A 22 12.22 -2.01 -24.73
C LYS A 22 12.95 -1.85 -23.40
N TYR A 23 14.27 -1.85 -23.41
CA TYR A 23 15.09 -1.66 -22.22
C TYR A 23 14.82 -0.30 -21.57
N LYS A 24 14.80 0.76 -22.38
CA LYS A 24 14.49 2.12 -21.90
C LYS A 24 13.08 2.21 -21.33
N SER A 25 12.12 1.61 -22.01
CA SER A 25 10.73 1.57 -21.56
C SER A 25 10.60 0.84 -20.21
N LEU A 26 11.27 -0.30 -20.06
CA LEU A 26 11.29 -1.05 -18.81
C LEU A 26 11.97 -0.26 -17.67
N GLN A 27 13.04 0.45 -17.99
CA GLN A 27 13.72 1.32 -17.03
C GLN A 27 12.79 2.40 -16.50
N GLU A 28 12.04 3.05 -17.40
CA GLU A 28 11.05 4.06 -17.03
C GLU A 28 9.93 3.48 -16.19
N GLN A 29 9.41 2.31 -16.58
CA GLN A 29 8.38 1.60 -15.82
C GLN A 29 8.88 1.22 -14.42
N ASN A 30 10.12 0.75 -14.32
CA ASN A 30 10.74 0.43 -13.03
C ASN A 30 10.86 1.66 -12.14
N ALA A 31 11.28 2.80 -12.72
CA ALA A 31 11.38 4.06 -11.97
C ALA A 31 10.03 4.51 -11.43
N VAL A 32 8.98 4.45 -12.27
CA VAL A 32 7.62 4.80 -11.88
C VAL A 32 7.11 3.87 -10.78
N LEU A 33 7.31 2.57 -10.94
CA LEU A 33 6.89 1.57 -9.96
C LEU A 33 7.60 1.75 -8.62
N THR A 34 8.88 2.11 -8.64
CA THR A 34 9.66 2.38 -7.43
C THR A 34 9.08 3.57 -6.67
N VAL A 35 8.78 4.66 -7.39
CA VAL A 35 8.17 5.86 -6.79
C VAL A 35 6.79 5.55 -6.22
N GLU A 36 5.97 4.81 -6.96
CA GLU A 36 4.64 4.38 -6.48
C GLU A 36 4.73 3.52 -5.23
N LEU A 37 5.71 2.61 -5.19
CA LEU A 37 5.93 1.74 -4.04
C LEU A 37 6.32 2.55 -2.81
N GLU A 38 7.25 3.49 -2.94
CA GLU A 38 7.66 4.38 -1.87
C GLU A 38 6.49 5.20 -1.34
N ARG A 39 5.66 5.72 -2.24
CA ARG A 39 4.47 6.49 -1.89
C ARG A 39 3.48 5.65 -1.10
N LYS A 40 3.23 4.42 -1.55
CA LYS A 40 2.33 3.50 -0.86
C LYS A 40 2.86 3.11 0.52
N GLN A 41 4.17 2.92 0.64
CA GLN A 41 4.80 2.64 1.93
C GLN A 41 4.62 3.81 2.90
N THR A 42 4.80 5.05 2.43
CA THR A 42 4.58 6.24 3.23
C THR A 42 3.11 6.34 3.66
N ASP A 43 2.17 6.12 2.75
CA ASP A 43 0.74 6.13 3.04
C ASP A 43 0.37 5.07 4.08
N LEU A 44 0.97 3.87 3.97
CA LEU A 44 0.77 2.81 4.95
C LEU A 44 1.29 3.18 6.33
N MET A 45 2.46 3.81 6.39
CA MET A 45 3.04 4.28 7.65
C MET A 45 2.15 5.33 8.32
N GLU A 46 1.62 6.28 7.54
CA GLU A 46 0.69 7.29 8.04
C GLU A 46 -0.60 6.67 8.55
N ALA A 47 -1.18 5.75 7.78
CA ALA A 47 -2.39 5.04 8.17
C ALA A 47 -2.17 4.24 9.46
N HIS A 48 -1.03 3.58 9.56
CA HIS A 48 -0.66 2.80 10.75
C HIS A 48 -0.54 3.71 11.98
N LYS A 49 0.07 4.86 11.82
CA LYS A 49 0.19 5.88 12.88
C LYS A 49 -1.18 6.36 13.35
N GLU A 50 -2.08 6.65 12.41
CA GLU A 50 -3.45 7.06 12.73
C GLU A 50 -4.21 5.97 13.48
N ILE A 51 -4.03 4.73 13.10
CA ILE A 51 -4.65 3.59 13.80
C ILE A 51 -4.16 3.50 15.23
N LEU A 52 -2.86 3.67 15.46
CA LEU A 52 -2.30 3.65 16.81
C LEU A 52 -2.84 4.81 17.66
N GLU A 53 -2.97 6.00 17.08
CA GLU A 53 -3.56 7.15 17.76
C GLU A 53 -5.04 6.92 18.10
N LEU A 54 -5.80 6.36 17.15
CA LEU A 54 -7.20 6.02 17.36
C LEU A 54 -7.38 4.98 18.47
N ARG A 55 -6.52 3.97 18.53
CA ARG A 55 -6.53 2.98 19.61
C ARG A 55 -6.26 3.62 20.96
N LYS A 56 -5.30 4.53 21.00
CA LYS A 56 -4.97 5.27 22.22
C LYS A 56 -6.14 6.11 22.69
N ASN A 57 -6.78 6.84 21.77
CA ASN A 57 -7.95 7.65 22.06
C ASN A 57 -9.14 6.79 22.50
N TYR A 58 -9.30 5.62 21.87
CA TYR A 58 -10.30 4.64 22.26
C TYR A 58 -10.09 4.15 23.70
N ASP A 59 -8.86 3.80 24.06
CA ASP A 59 -8.53 3.34 25.40
C ASP A 59 -8.79 4.42 26.45
N HIS A 60 -8.47 5.69 26.13
CA HIS A 60 -8.75 6.83 27.01
C HIS A 60 -10.25 7.04 27.20
N LEU A 61 -11.01 6.93 26.09
CA LEU A 61 -12.47 7.08 26.13
C LEU A 61 -13.12 5.93 26.93
N ARG A 62 -12.61 4.73 26.77
CA ARG A 62 -13.05 3.57 27.53
C ARG A 62 -12.81 3.75 29.03
N MET A 63 -11.65 4.24 29.41
CA MET A 63 -11.34 4.58 30.82
C MET A 63 -12.28 5.64 31.37
N ALA A 64 -12.52 6.71 30.58
CA ALA A 64 -13.43 7.78 30.96
C ALA A 64 -14.87 7.27 31.13
N ASN A 65 -15.33 6.42 30.24
CA ASN A 65 -16.65 5.80 30.30
C ASN A 65 -16.82 4.86 31.51
N ASN A 66 -15.76 4.13 31.87
CA ASN A 66 -15.77 3.26 33.05
C ASN A 66 -15.91 4.04 34.36
N LEU A 67 -15.54 5.31 34.35
CA LEU A 67 -15.59 6.15 35.54
C LEU A 67 -16.90 6.95 35.68
N SER A 68 -17.69 7.14 34.60
CA SER A 68 -18.75 8.15 34.62
C SER A 68 -20.10 7.77 34.04
N GLY A 69 -20.44 6.52 33.71
CA GLY A 69 -21.71 6.19 33.06
C GLY A 69 -22.55 5.14 33.76
N SER A 70 -23.82 4.97 33.33
CA SER A 70 -24.64 3.86 33.80
C SER A 70 -24.16 2.54 33.19
N ASP A 71 -24.28 1.43 33.94
CA ASP A 71 -23.74 0.14 33.56
C ASP A 71 -24.29 -0.40 32.23
N THR A 72 -25.55 -0.09 31.90
CA THR A 72 -26.20 -0.59 30.68
C THR A 72 -25.71 0.15 29.44
N GLU A 73 -25.60 1.47 29.49
CA GLU A 73 -25.08 2.30 28.39
C GLU A 73 -23.61 2.02 28.14
N LYS A 74 -22.84 1.82 29.19
CA LYS A 74 -21.42 1.40 29.10
C LYS A 74 -21.26 0.11 28.35
N THR A 75 -22.08 -0.89 28.64
CA THR A 75 -21.98 -2.22 28.02
C THR A 75 -22.26 -2.17 26.53
N GLU A 76 -23.27 -1.40 26.10
CA GLU A 76 -23.59 -1.25 24.67
C GLU A 76 -22.51 -0.47 23.92
N SER A 77 -22.05 0.65 24.49
CA SER A 77 -20.96 1.42 23.90
C SER A 77 -19.68 0.61 23.78
N GLN A 78 -19.36 -0.15 24.81
CA GLN A 78 -18.19 -1.04 24.80
C GLN A 78 -18.30 -2.11 23.73
N LYS A 79 -19.47 -2.70 23.51
CA LYS A 79 -19.70 -3.69 22.46
C LYS A 79 -19.52 -3.10 21.07
N GLN A 80 -20.08 -1.92 20.81
CA GLN A 80 -19.95 -1.23 19.53
C GLN A 80 -18.50 -0.86 19.22
N ILE A 81 -17.79 -0.33 20.20
CA ILE A 81 -16.39 0.07 20.06
C ILE A 81 -15.51 -1.18 19.87
N ALA A 82 -15.76 -2.26 20.61
CA ALA A 82 -15.05 -3.53 20.43
C ALA A 82 -15.27 -4.10 19.04
N LYS A 83 -16.44 -3.94 18.46
CA LYS A 83 -16.76 -4.35 17.09
C LYS A 83 -15.96 -3.52 16.07
N MET A 84 -15.91 -2.20 16.27
CA MET A 84 -15.13 -1.29 15.42
C MET A 84 -13.63 -1.64 15.45
N VAL A 85 -13.08 -1.91 16.63
CA VAL A 85 -11.67 -2.29 16.80
C VAL A 85 -11.38 -3.60 16.07
N ARG A 86 -12.27 -4.58 16.16
CA ARG A 86 -12.13 -5.85 15.44
C ARG A 86 -12.13 -5.66 13.93
N GLU A 87 -12.98 -4.79 13.42
CA GLU A 87 -13.05 -4.48 11.99
C GLU A 87 -11.76 -3.78 11.52
N ILE A 88 -11.24 -2.86 12.33
CA ILE A 88 -9.96 -2.18 12.07
C ILE A 88 -8.81 -3.19 12.06
N ASP A 89 -8.77 -4.10 13.03
CA ASP A 89 -7.74 -5.15 13.11
C ASP A 89 -7.77 -6.07 11.90
N LYS A 90 -8.96 -6.42 11.39
CA LYS A 90 -9.11 -7.20 10.16
C LYS A 90 -8.55 -6.46 8.96
N CYS A 91 -8.81 -5.16 8.85
CA CYS A 91 -8.26 -4.33 7.77
C CYS A 91 -6.75 -4.27 7.82
N ILE A 92 -6.17 -4.13 9.00
CA ILE A 92 -4.71 -4.13 9.20
C ILE A 92 -4.11 -5.47 8.77
N ALA A 93 -4.72 -6.58 9.18
CA ALA A 93 -4.26 -7.92 8.82
C ALA A 93 -4.28 -8.14 7.30
N LEU A 94 -5.27 -7.60 6.61
CA LEU A 94 -5.37 -7.67 5.15
C LEU A 94 -4.27 -6.85 4.46
N LEU A 95 -3.88 -5.74 5.07
CA LEU A 95 -2.82 -4.87 4.52
C LEU A 95 -1.42 -5.45 4.71
N ASP A 96 -1.24 -6.28 5.75
CA ASP A 96 0.05 -6.93 6.06
C ASP A 96 0.31 -8.20 5.23
N GLU A 97 -0.70 -8.68 4.50
CA GLU A 97 -0.53 -9.81 3.58
C GLU A 97 0.23 -9.40 2.28
#